data_1fa7c0dc637ea37380df6de4d14cca6e
#
_entry.id   1fa7c0dc637ea37380df6de4d14cca6e
#
_cell.length_a   1.000
_cell.length_b   1.000
_cell.length_c   1.000
_cell.angle_alpha   90.00
_cell.angle_beta   90.00
_cell.angle_gamma   90.00
#
_symmetry.space_group_name_H-M   'P 1'
#
loop_
_entity.id
_entity.type
_entity.pdbx_description
1 polymer ?
#
loop_
_entity_poly.entity_id
_entity_poly.type
_entity_poly.pdbx_seq_one_letter_code
_entity_poly.pdbx_strand_id
1 'polypeptide(L)'
;TLSGGGARAAAFGLGVLRELKATEFMLHGKPTTLLDEVALISGVSGGSVLAAHYAAFGDESLTRFESEFLLKDFEGGLIQLALSPLRLYRLSSPWYGRSNVLAERLEALYRGRTFGDLLARPRGPDLLVTATDLTTGATFEFTPEQFALLCADLASVPLSFAVAASSAVPLLLTPMTLRNYAGQCRVPHESAVPKVIDHNYRARLFRASAESYRNAEERPYIHLVDGGLADNLGLRAILDRLIARGSFSAGFRAAPAGSIRQIVLIAVNSERDLGERIDHSDRVPTTRQVVDTLLFGAGARITQTTLEMMRDDMQRWRREVAERRGMPGSQIGR
;
A
#
# COMPACT_ATOMS: atom_id res chain seq x y z
N THR A 1 -9.08 -0.60 -1.05
CA THR A 1 -7.80 0.14 -1.04
C THR A 1 -8.03 1.59 -0.66
N LEU A 2 -7.11 2.20 0.06
CA LEU A 2 -7.14 3.59 0.52
C LEU A 2 -5.96 4.35 -0.13
N SER A 3 -6.28 5.35 -0.95
CA SER A 3 -5.26 6.10 -1.70
C SER A 3 -4.40 7.00 -0.82
N GLY A 4 -3.28 7.46 -1.37
CA GLY A 4 -2.50 8.56 -0.80
C GLY A 4 -3.27 9.88 -0.78
N GLY A 5 -2.76 10.87 -0.03
CA GLY A 5 -3.35 12.21 0.08
C GLY A 5 -3.33 12.81 1.49
N GLY A 6 -2.41 12.37 2.34
CA GLY A 6 -2.20 12.88 3.70
C GLY A 6 -3.38 12.63 4.64
N ALA A 7 -3.55 13.50 5.65
CA ALA A 7 -4.61 13.39 6.64
C ALA A 7 -6.03 13.41 6.01
N ARG A 8 -6.21 14.11 4.89
CA ARG A 8 -7.48 14.14 4.16
C ARG A 8 -7.86 12.75 3.62
N ALA A 9 -6.89 12.00 3.07
CA ALA A 9 -7.14 10.63 2.59
C ALA A 9 -7.54 9.72 3.73
N ALA A 10 -6.88 9.83 4.87
CA ALA A 10 -7.23 9.10 6.09
C ALA A 10 -8.64 9.46 6.58
N ALA A 11 -9.02 10.75 6.57
CA ALA A 11 -10.35 11.20 6.99
C ALA A 11 -11.45 10.69 6.05
N PHE A 12 -11.24 10.81 4.73
CA PHE A 12 -12.19 10.30 3.75
C PHE A 12 -12.33 8.78 3.85
N GLY A 13 -11.21 8.07 3.98
CA GLY A 13 -11.20 6.62 4.19
C GLY A 13 -11.95 6.20 5.45
N LEU A 14 -11.81 6.95 6.57
CA LEU A 14 -12.56 6.68 7.81
C LEU A 14 -14.07 6.78 7.59
N GLY A 15 -14.53 7.81 6.86
CA GLY A 15 -15.94 7.93 6.48
C GLY A 15 -16.45 6.71 5.71
N VAL A 16 -15.67 6.24 4.73
CA VAL A 16 -15.99 5.04 3.95
C VAL A 16 -16.01 3.78 4.84
N LEU A 17 -15.03 3.58 5.74
CA LEU A 17 -15.04 2.43 6.64
C LEU A 17 -16.26 2.45 7.57
N ARG A 18 -16.66 3.62 8.09
CA ARG A 18 -17.88 3.79 8.90
C ARG A 18 -19.13 3.41 8.12
N GLU A 19 -19.24 3.81 6.86
CA GLU A 19 -20.37 3.44 5.99
C GLU A 19 -20.41 1.94 5.69
N LEU A 20 -19.24 1.34 5.38
CA LEU A 20 -19.14 -0.10 5.20
C LEU A 20 -19.55 -0.88 6.45
N LYS A 21 -19.26 -0.35 7.64
CA LYS A 21 -19.70 -0.95 8.91
C LYS A 21 -21.19 -0.78 9.16
N ALA A 22 -21.78 0.33 8.74
CA ALA A 22 -23.21 0.59 8.85
C ALA A 22 -24.04 -0.20 7.81
N THR A 23 -23.41 -0.70 6.74
CA THR A 23 -24.10 -1.41 5.67
C THR A 23 -24.20 -2.90 6.02
N GLU A 24 -25.36 -3.30 6.52
CA GLU A 24 -25.68 -4.69 6.87
C GLU A 24 -26.26 -5.47 5.68
N PHE A 25 -25.94 -6.75 5.60
CA PHE A 25 -26.52 -7.68 4.63
C PHE A 25 -26.51 -9.11 5.15
N MET A 26 -27.22 -10.00 4.44
CA MET A 26 -27.24 -11.42 4.78
C MET A 26 -26.24 -12.20 3.95
N LEU A 27 -25.26 -12.82 4.61
CA LEU A 27 -24.30 -13.72 3.98
C LEU A 27 -24.48 -15.14 4.52
N HIS A 28 -24.79 -16.09 3.66
CA HIS A 28 -25.06 -17.49 4.05
C HIS A 28 -26.08 -17.63 5.20
N GLY A 29 -27.11 -16.80 5.22
CA GLY A 29 -28.16 -16.81 6.24
C GLY A 29 -27.77 -16.19 7.58
N LYS A 30 -26.61 -15.53 7.67
CA LYS A 30 -26.15 -14.80 8.86
C LYS A 30 -26.05 -13.31 8.56
N PRO A 31 -26.49 -12.44 9.48
CA PRO A 31 -26.28 -11.00 9.33
C PRO A 31 -24.80 -10.68 9.49
N THR A 32 -24.28 -9.85 8.62
CA THR A 32 -22.89 -9.33 8.63
C THR A 32 -22.86 -7.92 8.06
N THR A 33 -21.73 -7.24 8.15
CA THR A 33 -21.54 -5.92 7.52
C THR A 33 -20.55 -6.02 6.38
N LEU A 34 -20.57 -5.04 5.46
CA LEU A 34 -19.57 -5.02 4.39
C LEU A 34 -18.14 -4.92 4.92
N LEU A 35 -17.94 -4.24 6.07
CA LEU A 35 -16.63 -4.09 6.68
C LEU A 35 -16.11 -5.39 7.31
N ASP A 36 -16.99 -6.20 7.91
CA ASP A 36 -16.63 -7.47 8.54
C ASP A 36 -16.18 -8.53 7.49
N GLU A 37 -16.58 -8.36 6.23
CA GLU A 37 -16.20 -9.22 5.12
C GLU A 37 -14.94 -8.74 4.37
N VAL A 38 -14.30 -7.67 4.83
CA VAL A 38 -13.04 -7.20 4.23
C VAL A 38 -11.92 -8.17 4.55
N ALA A 39 -11.43 -8.87 3.53
CA ALA A 39 -10.32 -9.82 3.65
C ALA A 39 -8.95 -9.17 3.54
N LEU A 40 -8.84 -8.07 2.80
CA LEU A 40 -7.60 -7.32 2.58
C LEU A 40 -7.89 -5.82 2.62
N ILE A 41 -7.12 -5.09 3.40
CA ILE A 41 -7.07 -3.63 3.37
C ILE A 41 -5.70 -3.18 2.88
N SER A 42 -5.68 -2.38 1.82
CA SER A 42 -4.46 -1.79 1.27
C SER A 42 -4.46 -0.29 1.52
N GLY A 43 -3.30 0.27 1.82
CA GLY A 43 -3.14 1.70 2.05
C GLY A 43 -1.83 2.25 1.52
N VAL A 44 -1.91 3.49 1.02
CA VAL A 44 -0.78 4.26 0.48
C VAL A 44 -0.70 5.59 1.19
N SER A 45 0.51 6.00 1.65
CA SER A 45 0.73 7.30 2.29
C SER A 45 -0.30 7.57 3.40
N GLY A 46 -1.04 8.69 3.36
CA GLY A 46 -2.10 8.98 4.33
C GLY A 46 -3.17 7.89 4.46
N GLY A 47 -3.51 7.18 3.38
CA GLY A 47 -4.42 6.04 3.42
C GLY A 47 -3.82 4.85 4.19
N SER A 48 -2.50 4.66 4.16
CA SER A 48 -1.82 3.60 4.91
C SER A 48 -1.90 3.81 6.42
N VAL A 49 -1.98 5.09 6.87
CA VAL A 49 -2.13 5.40 8.30
C VAL A 49 -3.43 4.81 8.84
N LEU A 50 -4.54 5.01 8.13
CA LEU A 50 -5.83 4.46 8.52
C LEU A 50 -5.88 2.93 8.31
N ALA A 51 -5.37 2.43 7.18
CA ALA A 51 -5.36 1.00 6.87
C ALA A 51 -4.65 0.20 7.97
N ALA A 52 -3.46 0.65 8.37
CA ALA A 52 -2.67 0.01 9.44
C ALA A 52 -3.37 0.13 10.80
N HIS A 53 -4.00 1.27 11.10
CA HIS A 53 -4.74 1.45 12.34
C HIS A 53 -5.96 0.51 12.41
N TYR A 54 -6.74 0.44 11.32
CA TYR A 54 -7.88 -0.49 11.26
C TYR A 54 -7.41 -1.94 11.32
N ALA A 55 -6.38 -2.28 10.58
CA ALA A 55 -5.78 -3.61 10.68
C ALA A 55 -5.30 -3.93 12.11
N ALA A 56 -4.77 -3.00 12.88
CA ALA A 56 -4.28 -3.22 14.23
C ALA A 56 -5.38 -3.32 15.30
N PHE A 57 -6.45 -2.52 15.18
CA PHE A 57 -7.42 -2.31 16.25
C PHE A 57 -8.88 -2.63 15.85
N GLY A 58 -9.14 -2.97 14.58
CA GLY A 58 -10.48 -3.31 14.10
C GLY A 58 -11.48 -2.17 14.32
N ASP A 59 -12.66 -2.50 14.83
CA ASP A 59 -13.77 -1.55 15.01
C ASP A 59 -13.45 -0.39 15.97
N GLU A 60 -12.49 -0.54 16.90
CA GLU A 60 -12.04 0.57 17.74
C GLU A 60 -11.52 1.74 16.89
N SER A 61 -10.99 1.46 15.70
CA SER A 61 -10.49 2.48 14.79
C SER A 61 -11.59 3.44 14.32
N LEU A 62 -12.83 2.95 14.18
CA LEU A 62 -13.97 3.75 13.70
C LEU A 62 -14.33 4.90 14.65
N THR A 63 -14.03 4.75 15.92
CA THR A 63 -14.35 5.75 16.98
C THR A 63 -13.11 6.52 17.42
N ARG A 64 -11.95 5.88 17.52
CA ARG A 64 -10.76 6.46 18.16
C ARG A 64 -9.80 7.15 17.20
N PHE A 65 -9.73 6.70 15.94
CA PHE A 65 -8.78 7.24 14.97
C PHE A 65 -8.92 8.76 14.76
N GLU A 66 -10.15 9.27 14.77
CA GLU A 66 -10.43 10.70 14.62
C GLU A 66 -9.74 11.51 15.72
N SER A 67 -9.92 11.13 16.98
CA SER A 67 -9.33 11.84 18.13
C SER A 67 -7.83 11.55 18.30
N GLU A 68 -7.36 10.37 17.92
CA GLU A 68 -5.96 9.97 18.07
C GLU A 68 -5.06 10.49 16.94
N PHE A 69 -5.62 10.73 15.74
CA PHE A 69 -4.84 11.16 14.57
C PHE A 69 -5.40 12.43 13.92
N LEU A 70 -6.68 12.47 13.48
CA LEU A 70 -7.20 13.53 12.62
C LEU A 70 -7.33 14.88 13.34
N LEU A 71 -7.77 14.88 14.61
CA LEU A 71 -7.93 16.09 15.41
C LEU A 71 -6.64 16.54 16.10
N LYS A 72 -5.58 15.74 16.03
CA LYS A 72 -4.27 16.17 16.53
C LYS A 72 -3.53 16.92 15.42
N ASP A 73 -2.88 18.02 15.79
CA ASP A 73 -1.91 18.68 14.92
C ASP A 73 -0.70 17.78 14.72
N PHE A 74 -0.87 16.83 13.77
CA PHE A 74 0.14 15.82 13.49
C PHE A 74 1.36 16.43 12.80
N GLU A 75 1.14 17.40 11.90
CA GLU A 75 2.21 18.09 11.15
C GLU A 75 2.99 19.05 12.03
N GLY A 76 2.31 19.93 12.76
CA GLY A 76 2.98 20.85 13.70
C GLY A 76 3.74 20.11 14.80
N GLY A 77 3.17 19.01 15.29
CA GLY A 77 3.87 18.15 16.24
C GLY A 77 5.10 17.45 15.66
N LEU A 78 5.14 17.11 14.36
CA LEU A 78 6.36 16.62 13.69
C LEU A 78 7.44 17.68 13.66
N ILE A 79 7.09 18.92 13.30
CA ILE A 79 8.02 20.06 13.26
C ILE A 79 8.58 20.32 14.67
N GLN A 80 7.73 20.40 15.68
CA GLN A 80 8.14 20.61 17.06
C GLN A 80 9.04 19.50 17.61
N LEU A 81 8.71 18.24 17.26
CA LEU A 81 9.54 17.08 17.59
C LEU A 81 10.91 17.14 16.90
N ALA A 82 10.96 17.51 15.61
CA ALA A 82 12.20 17.63 14.85
C ALA A 82 13.12 18.74 15.41
N LEU A 83 12.54 19.80 15.97
CA LEU A 83 13.29 20.93 16.54
C LEU A 83 13.81 20.67 17.97
N SER A 84 13.50 19.53 18.61
CA SER A 84 14.05 19.22 19.92
C SER A 84 15.58 19.02 19.85
N PRO A 85 16.37 19.50 20.84
CA PRO A 85 17.84 19.46 20.78
C PRO A 85 18.41 18.05 20.54
N LEU A 86 17.85 17.06 21.20
CA LEU A 86 18.26 15.66 21.02
C LEU A 86 18.00 15.15 19.60
N ARG A 87 16.86 15.51 18.99
CA ARG A 87 16.54 15.09 17.63
C ARG A 87 17.30 15.89 16.57
N LEU A 88 17.57 17.17 16.80
CA LEU A 88 18.48 17.95 15.95
C LEU A 88 19.86 17.30 15.88
N TYR A 89 20.39 16.83 17.01
CA TYR A 89 21.62 16.05 17.03
C TYR A 89 21.48 14.72 16.25
N ARG A 90 20.38 13.98 16.43
CA ARG A 90 20.14 12.74 15.65
C ARG A 90 19.94 13.01 14.16
N LEU A 91 19.28 14.10 13.78
CA LEU A 91 19.08 14.51 12.37
C LEU A 91 20.39 14.96 11.69
N SER A 92 21.47 15.22 12.42
CA SER A 92 22.81 15.41 11.84
C SER A 92 23.48 14.09 11.42
N SER A 93 22.93 12.95 11.84
CA SER A 93 23.42 11.63 11.45
C SER A 93 22.95 11.26 10.04
N PRO A 94 23.78 10.64 9.20
CA PRO A 94 23.38 10.15 7.88
C PRO A 94 22.41 8.96 7.94
N TRP A 95 22.20 8.36 9.12
CA TRP A 95 21.31 7.20 9.32
C TRP A 95 19.95 7.55 9.94
N TYR A 96 19.70 8.81 10.25
CA TYR A 96 18.45 9.23 10.90
C TYR A 96 17.91 10.47 10.21
N GLY A 97 16.71 10.37 9.64
CA GLY A 97 16.08 11.43 8.90
C GLY A 97 14.68 11.78 9.41
N ARG A 98 14.02 12.73 8.72
CA ARG A 98 12.67 13.20 9.11
C ARG A 98 11.61 12.09 9.08
N SER A 99 11.74 11.10 8.21
CA SER A 99 10.84 9.95 8.20
C SER A 99 11.00 9.06 9.43
N ASN A 100 12.19 9.02 10.05
CA ASN A 100 12.38 8.31 11.32
C ASN A 100 11.63 9.04 12.45
N VAL A 101 11.58 10.36 12.44
CA VAL A 101 10.75 11.14 13.39
C VAL A 101 9.27 10.84 13.19
N LEU A 102 8.82 10.73 11.92
CA LEU A 102 7.45 10.32 11.61
C LEU A 102 7.17 8.90 12.13
N ALA A 103 8.08 7.95 11.91
CA ALA A 103 7.94 6.58 12.39
C ALA A 103 7.80 6.52 13.92
N GLU A 104 8.64 7.27 14.67
CA GLU A 104 8.54 7.36 16.14
C GLU A 104 7.17 7.89 16.61
N ARG A 105 6.59 8.84 15.89
CA ARG A 105 5.26 9.36 16.20
C ARG A 105 4.15 8.38 15.86
N LEU A 106 4.26 7.68 14.75
CA LEU A 106 3.34 6.61 14.37
C LEU A 106 3.46 5.39 15.30
N GLU A 107 4.62 5.15 15.88
CA GLU A 107 4.81 4.09 16.88
C GLU A 107 3.88 4.26 18.07
N ALA A 108 3.74 5.50 18.56
CA ALA A 108 2.78 5.81 19.62
C ALA A 108 1.32 5.59 19.19
N LEU A 109 0.98 5.89 17.91
CA LEU A 109 -0.36 5.67 17.36
C LEU A 109 -0.68 4.17 17.28
N TYR A 110 0.28 3.35 16.84
CA TYR A 110 0.11 1.90 16.70
C TYR A 110 0.45 1.11 17.97
N ARG A 111 0.89 1.76 19.06
CA ARG A 111 1.20 1.16 20.35
C ARG A 111 2.20 0.02 20.23
N GLY A 112 3.24 0.20 19.44
CA GLY A 112 4.29 -0.78 19.23
C GLY A 112 3.91 -2.01 18.39
N ARG A 113 2.76 -1.99 17.70
CA ARG A 113 2.32 -3.13 16.89
C ARG A 113 3.21 -3.35 15.67
N THR A 114 3.47 -4.63 15.41
CA THR A 114 4.23 -5.12 14.27
C THR A 114 3.35 -5.88 13.27
N PHE A 115 3.88 -6.22 12.12
CA PHE A 115 3.22 -7.16 11.20
C PHE A 115 3.04 -8.54 11.83
N GLY A 116 3.94 -8.98 12.71
CA GLY A 116 3.81 -10.23 13.44
C GLY A 116 2.55 -10.29 14.30
N ASP A 117 2.18 -9.18 14.96
CA ASP A 117 0.93 -9.08 15.70
C ASP A 117 -0.29 -9.25 14.80
N LEU A 118 -0.22 -8.77 13.55
CA LEU A 118 -1.31 -8.92 12.59
C LEU A 118 -1.40 -10.35 12.06
N LEU A 119 -0.27 -10.97 11.74
CA LEU A 119 -0.19 -12.34 11.23
C LEU A 119 -0.60 -13.39 12.26
N ALA A 120 -0.43 -13.10 13.55
CA ALA A 120 -0.82 -13.98 14.65
C ALA A 120 -2.32 -13.93 15.00
N ARG A 121 -3.07 -12.98 14.41
CA ARG A 121 -4.50 -12.83 14.73
C ARG A 121 -5.35 -13.87 14.01
N PRO A 122 -6.37 -14.43 14.69
CA PRO A 122 -7.27 -15.41 14.08
C PRO A 122 -8.30 -14.77 13.13
N ARG A 123 -8.52 -13.44 13.22
CA ARG A 123 -9.52 -12.69 12.44
C ARG A 123 -9.06 -11.27 12.17
N GLY A 124 -9.57 -10.68 11.11
CA GLY A 124 -9.29 -9.32 10.65
C GLY A 124 -8.72 -9.33 9.23
N PRO A 125 -8.72 -8.21 8.54
CA PRO A 125 -8.17 -8.12 7.20
C PRO A 125 -6.66 -8.27 7.20
N ASP A 126 -6.11 -8.86 6.14
CA ASP A 126 -4.70 -8.73 5.82
C ASP A 126 -4.38 -7.26 5.52
N LEU A 127 -3.19 -6.81 5.93
CA LEU A 127 -2.72 -5.47 5.66
C LEU A 127 -1.70 -5.47 4.52
N LEU A 128 -1.94 -4.65 3.50
CA LEU A 128 -0.96 -4.33 2.47
C LEU A 128 -0.60 -2.85 2.54
N VAL A 129 0.63 -2.56 2.93
CA VAL A 129 1.23 -1.23 2.80
C VAL A 129 2.20 -1.25 1.64
N THR A 130 2.15 -0.23 0.79
CA THR A 130 3.05 -0.10 -0.34
C THR A 130 3.88 1.18 -0.25
N ALA A 131 5.14 1.08 -0.66
CA ALA A 131 6.05 2.20 -0.84
C ALA A 131 6.63 2.16 -2.25
N THR A 132 7.40 3.17 -2.64
CA THR A 132 8.13 3.19 -3.91
C THR A 132 9.60 2.93 -3.65
N ASP A 133 10.18 1.96 -4.32
CA ASP A 133 11.63 1.78 -4.37
C ASP A 133 12.25 2.94 -5.17
N LEU A 134 13.03 3.78 -4.50
CA LEU A 134 13.61 5.00 -5.08
C LEU A 134 14.51 4.70 -6.29
N THR A 135 15.21 3.57 -6.30
CA THR A 135 16.14 3.20 -7.36
C THR A 135 15.44 2.74 -8.62
N THR A 136 14.39 1.95 -8.48
CA THR A 136 13.72 1.31 -9.63
C THR A 136 12.42 2.00 -10.03
N GLY A 137 11.84 2.82 -9.15
CA GLY A 137 10.49 3.38 -9.31
C GLY A 137 9.38 2.32 -9.17
N ALA A 138 9.72 1.08 -8.82
CA ALA A 138 8.76 0.01 -8.67
C ALA A 138 8.04 0.08 -7.31
N THR A 139 6.82 -0.47 -7.28
CA THR A 139 6.10 -0.66 -6.03
C THR A 139 6.83 -1.66 -5.15
N PHE A 140 7.14 -1.26 -3.92
CA PHE A 140 7.64 -2.13 -2.85
C PHE A 140 6.49 -2.50 -1.92
N GLU A 141 6.28 -3.78 -1.69
CA GLU A 141 5.17 -4.30 -0.91
C GLU A 141 5.64 -4.81 0.46
N PHE A 142 4.99 -4.36 1.54
CA PHE A 142 5.21 -4.94 2.86
C PHE A 142 4.42 -6.24 2.99
N THR A 143 4.96 -7.31 2.42
CA THR A 143 4.36 -8.66 2.38
C THR A 143 5.40 -9.72 2.69
N PRO A 144 4.98 -10.90 3.21
CA PRO A 144 5.91 -12.00 3.47
C PRO A 144 6.72 -12.41 2.24
N GLU A 145 6.11 -12.38 1.05
CA GLU A 145 6.77 -12.74 -0.21
C GLU A 145 7.88 -11.74 -0.57
N GLN A 146 7.63 -10.45 -0.43
CA GLN A 146 8.62 -9.41 -0.71
C GLN A 146 9.80 -9.49 0.27
N PHE A 147 9.51 -9.68 1.54
CA PHE A 147 10.53 -9.81 2.59
C PHE A 147 11.34 -11.10 2.47
N ALA A 148 10.74 -12.17 1.99
CA ALA A 148 11.47 -13.40 1.67
C ALA A 148 12.56 -13.19 0.59
N LEU A 149 12.34 -12.30 -0.38
CA LEU A 149 13.37 -11.96 -1.39
C LEU A 149 14.60 -11.30 -0.75
N LEU A 150 14.37 -10.51 0.32
CA LEU A 150 15.40 -9.81 1.06
C LEU A 150 16.04 -10.67 2.16
N CYS A 151 15.62 -11.91 2.34
CA CYS A 151 15.97 -12.75 3.50
C CYS A 151 15.70 -12.04 4.84
N ALA A 152 14.64 -11.26 4.92
CA ALA A 152 14.22 -10.51 6.09
C ALA A 152 12.87 -11.02 6.61
N ASP A 153 12.62 -10.81 7.90
CA ASP A 153 11.37 -11.22 8.55
C ASP A 153 10.41 -10.05 8.66
N LEU A 154 9.32 -10.09 7.87
CA LEU A 154 8.25 -9.09 7.93
C LEU A 154 7.60 -9.04 9.34
N ALA A 155 7.51 -10.17 10.05
CA ALA A 155 6.84 -10.20 11.34
C ALA A 155 7.53 -9.26 12.36
N SER A 156 8.83 -9.05 12.24
CA SER A 156 9.59 -8.15 13.10
C SER A 156 9.44 -6.66 12.77
N VAL A 157 8.83 -6.33 11.62
CA VAL A 157 8.73 -4.94 11.14
C VAL A 157 7.60 -4.21 11.87
N PRO A 158 7.89 -3.05 12.51
CA PRO A 158 6.85 -2.20 13.08
C PRO A 158 5.92 -1.63 12.00
N LEU A 159 4.63 -1.54 12.30
CA LEU A 159 3.66 -0.89 11.40
C LEU A 159 4.04 0.56 11.13
N SER A 160 4.58 1.24 12.14
CA SER A 160 5.09 2.61 12.05
C SER A 160 6.17 2.79 10.99
N PHE A 161 7.08 1.83 10.85
CA PHE A 161 8.13 1.86 9.83
C PHE A 161 7.54 1.77 8.42
N ALA A 162 6.65 0.81 8.18
CA ALA A 162 6.04 0.62 6.86
C ALA A 162 5.19 1.82 6.43
N VAL A 163 4.40 2.37 7.37
CA VAL A 163 3.56 3.54 7.11
C VAL A 163 4.42 4.79 6.92
N ALA A 164 5.51 4.97 7.67
CA ALA A 164 6.45 6.06 7.46
C ALA A 164 7.15 5.96 6.10
N ALA A 165 7.53 4.75 5.66
CA ALA A 165 8.10 4.52 4.33
C ALA A 165 7.09 4.86 3.23
N SER A 166 5.84 4.40 3.39
CA SER A 166 4.74 4.69 2.48
C SER A 166 4.39 6.19 2.39
N SER A 167 4.69 6.95 3.44
CA SER A 167 4.39 8.38 3.55
C SER A 167 5.62 9.28 3.35
N ALA A 168 6.76 8.72 2.96
CA ALA A 168 8.02 9.44 2.82
C ALA A 168 8.06 10.30 1.54
N VAL A 169 7.24 11.36 1.50
CA VAL A 169 7.16 12.31 0.37
C VAL A 169 8.52 12.97 0.14
N PRO A 170 9.12 12.83 -1.05
CA PRO A 170 10.41 13.45 -1.35
C PRO A 170 10.42 14.94 -1.06
N LEU A 171 11.56 15.47 -0.63
CA LEU A 171 11.83 16.83 -0.16
C LEU A 171 11.21 17.17 1.20
N LEU A 172 10.00 16.72 1.52
CA LEU A 172 9.38 16.92 2.83
C LEU A 172 9.94 15.95 3.86
N LEU A 173 10.08 14.71 3.47
CA LEU A 173 10.59 13.61 4.29
C LEU A 173 11.82 12.97 3.63
N THR A 174 12.55 12.19 4.39
CA THR A 174 13.72 11.46 3.90
C THR A 174 13.31 10.02 3.50
N PRO A 175 13.98 9.38 2.54
CA PRO A 175 13.76 7.97 2.28
C PRO A 175 13.95 7.13 3.54
N MET A 176 13.17 6.07 3.67
CA MET A 176 13.37 5.02 4.68
C MET A 176 14.22 3.92 4.08
N THR A 177 15.18 3.41 4.85
CA THR A 177 16.18 2.46 4.35
C THR A 177 15.98 1.09 4.99
N LEU A 178 15.89 0.05 4.13
CA LEU A 178 15.95 -1.35 4.51
C LEU A 178 17.32 -1.93 4.13
N ARG A 179 17.86 -2.79 4.98
CA ARG A 179 19.03 -3.60 4.62
C ARG A 179 18.57 -4.85 3.87
N ASN A 180 19.28 -5.14 2.79
CA ASN A 180 19.05 -6.33 2.00
C ASN A 180 19.97 -7.46 2.47
N TYR A 181 19.40 -8.58 2.91
CA TYR A 181 20.10 -9.78 3.37
C TYR A 181 20.01 -10.92 2.36
N ALA A 182 19.63 -10.64 1.11
CA ALA A 182 19.51 -11.68 0.09
C ALA A 182 20.80 -12.52 -0.01
N GLY A 183 20.63 -13.82 -0.20
CA GLY A 183 21.74 -14.77 -0.19
C GLY A 183 22.13 -15.31 1.19
N GLN A 184 21.64 -14.72 2.30
CA GLN A 184 21.93 -15.19 3.66
C GLN A 184 20.91 -16.21 4.19
N CYS A 185 19.85 -16.47 3.46
CA CYS A 185 18.83 -17.44 3.82
C CYS A 185 18.65 -18.49 2.72
N ARG A 186 18.15 -19.66 3.11
CA ARG A 186 17.72 -20.71 2.18
C ARG A 186 16.25 -20.52 1.80
N VAL A 187 15.94 -19.51 1.03
CA VAL A 187 14.61 -19.41 0.43
C VAL A 187 14.57 -20.35 -0.77
N PRO A 188 13.60 -21.27 -0.87
CA PRO A 188 13.41 -22.06 -2.07
C PRO A 188 13.22 -21.12 -3.26
N HIS A 189 14.07 -21.23 -4.25
CA HIS A 189 14.13 -20.32 -5.42
C HIS A 189 12.80 -20.26 -6.19
N GLU A 190 11.95 -21.28 -6.06
CA GLU A 190 10.70 -21.43 -6.79
C GLU A 190 9.48 -20.79 -6.09
N SER A 191 9.54 -20.53 -4.78
CA SER A 191 8.35 -20.09 -4.04
C SER A 191 8.14 -18.57 -4.02
N ALA A 192 9.17 -17.78 -4.20
CA ALA A 192 9.11 -16.32 -4.07
C ALA A 192 8.93 -15.58 -5.40
N VAL A 193 9.32 -16.18 -6.55
CA VAL A 193 9.11 -15.57 -7.86
C VAL A 193 8.08 -16.38 -8.63
N PRO A 194 6.92 -15.79 -8.95
CA PRO A 194 5.88 -16.46 -9.72
C PRO A 194 6.42 -16.89 -11.09
N LYS A 195 6.01 -18.09 -11.56
CA LYS A 195 6.22 -18.50 -12.96
C LYS A 195 5.49 -17.53 -13.86
N VAL A 196 6.23 -16.82 -14.70
CA VAL A 196 5.72 -15.75 -15.56
C VAL A 196 5.35 -16.30 -16.92
N ILE A 197 4.21 -15.84 -17.44
CA ILE A 197 3.90 -15.97 -18.84
C ILE A 197 4.75 -14.94 -19.60
N ASP A 198 5.73 -15.41 -20.36
CA ASP A 198 6.81 -14.56 -20.97
C ASP A 198 6.32 -13.46 -21.91
N HIS A 199 5.10 -13.57 -22.43
CA HIS A 199 4.52 -12.55 -23.32
C HIS A 199 3.79 -11.41 -22.57
N ASN A 200 3.66 -11.47 -21.25
CA ASN A 200 3.04 -10.38 -20.48
C ASN A 200 4.11 -9.42 -19.95
N TYR A 201 4.11 -8.19 -20.50
CA TYR A 201 5.09 -7.17 -20.14
C TYR A 201 5.08 -6.79 -18.64
N ARG A 202 3.88 -6.67 -18.04
CA ARG A 202 3.74 -6.34 -16.60
C ARG A 202 4.32 -7.46 -15.73
N ALA A 203 4.05 -8.71 -16.09
CA ALA A 203 4.59 -9.86 -15.39
C ALA A 203 6.14 -9.91 -15.49
N ARG A 204 6.71 -9.55 -16.65
CA ARG A 204 8.17 -9.44 -16.81
C ARG A 204 8.76 -8.33 -15.94
N LEU A 205 8.12 -7.14 -15.87
CA LEU A 205 8.57 -6.05 -15.01
C LEU A 205 8.51 -6.43 -13.52
N PHE A 206 7.42 -7.06 -13.10
CA PHE A 206 7.28 -7.56 -11.73
C PHE A 206 8.40 -8.55 -11.38
N ARG A 207 8.69 -9.48 -12.27
CA ARG A 207 9.78 -10.44 -12.11
C ARG A 207 11.15 -9.77 -12.07
N ALA A 208 11.43 -8.85 -12.99
CA ALA A 208 12.70 -8.13 -13.02
C ALA A 208 12.94 -7.34 -11.73
N SER A 209 11.90 -6.70 -11.20
CA SER A 209 11.96 -6.03 -9.90
C SER A 209 12.25 -7.03 -8.79
N ALA A 210 11.54 -8.15 -8.72
CA ALA A 210 11.77 -9.19 -7.73
C ALA A 210 13.18 -9.79 -7.80
N GLU A 211 13.71 -10.01 -9.00
CA GLU A 211 15.07 -10.51 -9.21
C GLU A 211 16.13 -9.49 -8.76
N SER A 212 15.90 -8.19 -8.95
CA SER A 212 16.82 -7.14 -8.52
C SER A 212 17.05 -7.15 -7.00
N TYR A 213 16.07 -7.55 -6.20
CA TYR A 213 16.20 -7.65 -4.75
C TYR A 213 17.04 -8.84 -4.30
N ARG A 214 17.27 -9.82 -5.14
CA ARG A 214 18.08 -11.00 -4.82
C ARG A 214 19.59 -10.77 -4.92
N ASN A 215 20.00 -9.67 -5.52
CA ASN A 215 21.40 -9.30 -5.64
C ASN A 215 21.79 -8.28 -4.54
N ALA A 216 22.10 -8.79 -3.33
CA ALA A 216 22.51 -7.94 -2.22
C ALA A 216 23.90 -7.33 -2.38
N GLU A 217 24.74 -7.85 -3.30
CA GLU A 217 26.04 -7.25 -3.60
C GLU A 217 25.87 -5.94 -4.36
N GLU A 218 24.99 -5.91 -5.36
CA GLU A 218 24.66 -4.68 -6.10
C GLU A 218 23.71 -3.76 -5.32
N ARG A 219 22.81 -4.35 -4.53
CA ARG A 219 21.77 -3.61 -3.79
C ARG A 219 21.76 -4.00 -2.32
N PRO A 220 22.81 -3.64 -1.56
CA PRO A 220 22.88 -3.95 -0.11
C PRO A 220 21.83 -3.18 0.72
N TYR A 221 21.27 -2.09 0.16
CA TYR A 221 20.22 -1.29 0.80
C TYR A 221 19.12 -0.98 -0.20
N ILE A 222 17.89 -0.92 0.31
CA ILE A 222 16.70 -0.51 -0.42
C ILE A 222 16.21 0.79 0.20
N HIS A 223 16.10 1.85 -0.61
CA HIS A 223 15.61 3.15 -0.17
C HIS A 223 14.15 3.32 -0.62
N LEU A 224 13.26 3.53 0.34
CA LEU A 224 11.84 3.62 0.13
C LEU A 224 11.36 5.06 0.28
N VAL A 225 10.52 5.49 -0.64
CA VAL A 225 9.83 6.78 -0.65
C VAL A 225 8.32 6.58 -0.76
N ASP A 226 7.56 7.68 -0.75
CA ASP A 226 6.09 7.66 -0.79
C ASP A 226 5.54 6.70 -1.86
N GLY A 227 4.60 5.86 -1.44
CA GLY A 227 4.00 4.84 -2.31
C GLY A 227 3.18 5.43 -3.45
N GLY A 228 2.68 6.67 -3.30
CA GLY A 228 1.91 7.36 -4.32
C GLY A 228 2.68 7.66 -5.60
N LEU A 229 4.01 7.59 -5.57
CA LEU A 229 4.85 7.78 -6.78
C LEU A 229 4.75 6.60 -7.75
N ALA A 230 4.60 5.36 -7.24
CA ALA A 230 4.45 4.16 -8.07
C ALA A 230 2.98 3.77 -8.25
N ASP A 231 2.18 3.87 -7.19
CA ASP A 231 0.78 3.42 -7.16
C ASP A 231 -0.02 4.17 -6.09
N ASN A 232 -0.61 5.30 -6.44
CA ASN A 232 -1.36 6.13 -5.49
C ASN A 232 -2.66 5.49 -4.98
N LEU A 233 -3.23 4.53 -5.70
CA LEU A 233 -4.45 3.81 -5.31
C LEU A 233 -4.18 2.56 -4.47
N GLY A 234 -2.95 2.06 -4.42
CA GLY A 234 -2.62 0.77 -3.79
C GLY A 234 -3.26 -0.43 -4.48
N LEU A 235 -3.61 -0.30 -5.76
CA LEU A 235 -4.25 -1.32 -6.58
C LEU A 235 -3.24 -2.10 -7.42
N ARG A 236 -2.21 -1.42 -7.91
CA ARG A 236 -1.26 -1.98 -8.87
C ARG A 236 -0.52 -3.20 -8.29
N ALA A 237 -0.12 -3.12 -7.04
CA ALA A 237 0.49 -4.24 -6.32
C ALA A 237 -0.39 -5.49 -6.36
N ILE A 238 -1.69 -5.35 -6.12
CA ILE A 238 -2.66 -6.45 -6.17
C ILE A 238 -2.78 -6.99 -7.59
N LEU A 239 -2.98 -6.10 -8.58
CA LEU A 239 -3.18 -6.47 -9.98
C LEU A 239 -1.94 -7.17 -10.57
N ASP A 240 -0.74 -6.63 -10.34
CA ASP A 240 0.51 -7.17 -10.88
C ASP A 240 0.83 -8.53 -10.27
N ARG A 241 0.54 -8.72 -8.97
CA ARG A 241 0.69 -10.01 -8.30
C ARG A 241 -0.24 -11.09 -8.88
N LEU A 242 -1.50 -10.73 -9.15
CA LEU A 242 -2.46 -11.66 -9.74
C LEU A 242 -2.05 -12.07 -11.16
N ILE A 243 -1.55 -11.13 -11.96
CA ILE A 243 -1.01 -11.41 -13.30
C ILE A 243 0.24 -12.28 -13.21
N ALA A 244 1.17 -11.96 -12.33
CA ALA A 244 2.40 -12.71 -12.17
C ALA A 244 2.17 -14.16 -11.75
N ARG A 245 1.08 -14.44 -11.04
CA ARG A 245 0.66 -15.81 -10.69
C ARG A 245 -0.10 -16.55 -11.79
N GLY A 246 -0.37 -15.89 -12.91
CA GLY A 246 -0.98 -16.48 -14.10
C GLY A 246 -2.47 -16.80 -13.98
N SER A 247 -3.07 -16.70 -12.78
CA SER A 247 -4.51 -16.85 -12.60
C SER A 247 -4.99 -16.08 -11.37
N PHE A 248 -6.25 -15.67 -11.44
CA PHE A 248 -6.91 -14.99 -10.34
C PHE A 248 -6.99 -15.86 -9.07
N SER A 249 -7.37 -17.11 -9.22
CA SER A 249 -7.49 -18.07 -8.11
C SER A 249 -6.15 -18.39 -7.42
N ALA A 250 -5.04 -18.31 -8.15
CA ALA A 250 -3.71 -18.51 -7.59
C ALA A 250 -3.25 -17.33 -6.71
N GLY A 251 -3.92 -16.19 -6.81
CA GLY A 251 -3.68 -15.00 -5.98
C GLY A 251 -4.10 -15.16 -4.52
N PHE A 252 -5.06 -16.04 -4.24
CA PHE A 252 -5.65 -16.21 -2.91
C PHE A 252 -5.22 -17.54 -2.29
N ARG A 253 -4.07 -17.53 -1.60
CA ARG A 253 -3.44 -18.77 -1.06
C ARG A 253 -4.28 -19.51 -0.03
N ALA A 254 -5.07 -18.79 0.76
CA ALA A 254 -5.84 -19.37 1.87
C ALA A 254 -7.22 -19.92 1.46
N ALA A 255 -7.67 -19.65 0.24
CA ALA A 255 -8.99 -20.06 -0.21
C ALA A 255 -8.93 -21.42 -0.94
N PRO A 256 -9.73 -22.43 -0.55
CA PRO A 256 -9.84 -23.67 -1.31
C PRO A 256 -10.21 -23.38 -2.78
N ALA A 257 -9.71 -24.21 -3.70
CA ALA A 257 -10.01 -24.04 -5.11
C ALA A 257 -11.53 -24.02 -5.35
N GLY A 258 -12.04 -22.95 -5.99
CA GLY A 258 -13.46 -22.77 -6.29
C GLY A 258 -14.32 -22.20 -5.14
N SER A 259 -13.76 -21.91 -3.97
CA SER A 259 -14.50 -21.32 -2.85
C SER A 259 -14.83 -19.84 -3.06
N ILE A 260 -14.01 -19.12 -3.82
CA ILE A 260 -14.26 -17.70 -4.12
C ILE A 260 -15.28 -17.60 -5.27
N ARG A 261 -16.45 -17.10 -4.95
CA ARG A 261 -17.55 -16.93 -5.91
C ARG A 261 -17.65 -15.50 -6.45
N GLN A 262 -17.29 -14.54 -5.63
CA GLN A 262 -17.38 -13.11 -5.94
C GLN A 262 -16.24 -12.38 -5.27
N ILE A 263 -15.70 -11.36 -5.95
CA ILE A 263 -14.76 -10.41 -5.36
C ILE A 263 -15.32 -9.02 -5.58
N VAL A 264 -15.33 -8.26 -4.49
CA VAL A 264 -15.67 -6.85 -4.48
C VAL A 264 -14.38 -6.07 -4.20
N LEU A 265 -14.02 -5.16 -5.09
CA LEU A 265 -12.88 -4.28 -4.93
C LEU A 265 -13.39 -2.85 -4.74
N ILE A 266 -13.15 -2.28 -3.56
CA ILE A 266 -13.52 -0.92 -3.22
C ILE A 266 -12.26 -0.07 -3.25
N ALA A 267 -12.18 0.87 -4.19
CA ALA A 267 -11.09 1.82 -4.30
C ALA A 267 -11.53 3.19 -3.79
N VAL A 268 -11.00 3.60 -2.65
CA VAL A 268 -11.24 4.91 -2.05
C VAL A 268 -10.19 5.88 -2.59
N ASN A 269 -10.58 6.69 -3.57
CA ASN A 269 -9.70 7.67 -4.18
C ASN A 269 -9.93 9.06 -3.59
N SER A 270 -8.96 9.56 -2.85
CA SER A 270 -8.96 10.91 -2.26
C SER A 270 -8.17 11.91 -3.10
N GLU A 271 -7.92 11.61 -4.36
CA GLU A 271 -7.18 12.48 -5.26
C GLU A 271 -7.80 13.87 -5.33
N ARG A 272 -6.94 14.88 -5.39
CA ARG A 272 -7.35 16.27 -5.54
C ARG A 272 -7.30 16.65 -7.01
N ASP A 273 -8.32 17.34 -7.50
CA ASP A 273 -8.11 18.22 -8.65
C ASP A 273 -7.00 19.20 -8.29
N LEU A 274 -6.01 19.33 -9.16
CA LEU A 274 -4.90 20.27 -8.96
C LEU A 274 -5.46 21.70 -8.91
N GLY A 275 -5.83 22.12 -7.71
CA GLY A 275 -6.50 23.41 -7.48
C GLY A 275 -5.60 24.62 -7.65
N GLU A 276 -4.28 24.43 -7.57
CA GLU A 276 -3.32 25.48 -7.93
C GLU A 276 -3.02 25.39 -9.41
N ARG A 277 -3.78 26.14 -10.18
CA ARG A 277 -3.48 26.34 -11.59
C ARG A 277 -2.28 27.27 -11.69
N ILE A 278 -1.08 26.70 -11.68
CA ILE A 278 0.16 27.44 -11.95
C ILE A 278 0.07 28.23 -13.26
N ASP A 279 -0.78 27.75 -14.18
CA ASP A 279 -1.05 28.36 -15.48
C ASP A 279 -1.88 29.68 -15.41
N HIS A 280 -2.40 30.04 -14.24
CA HIS A 280 -3.07 31.35 -14.04
C HIS A 280 -2.11 32.53 -13.87
N SER A 281 -0.82 32.28 -13.81
CA SER A 281 0.21 33.29 -13.62
C SER A 281 1.33 33.09 -14.65
N ASP A 282 1.83 34.19 -15.19
CA ASP A 282 3.01 34.23 -16.04
C ASP A 282 4.33 34.19 -15.24
N ARG A 283 4.24 34.15 -13.90
CA ARG A 283 5.39 34.03 -13.02
C ARG A 283 5.98 32.65 -13.09
N VAL A 284 7.30 32.55 -13.03
CA VAL A 284 8.01 31.29 -12.90
C VAL A 284 7.52 30.56 -11.65
N PRO A 285 7.02 29.31 -11.77
CA PRO A 285 6.58 28.54 -10.63
C PRO A 285 7.71 28.35 -9.61
N THR A 286 7.38 28.42 -8.34
CA THR A 286 8.34 28.14 -7.27
C THR A 286 8.74 26.65 -7.27
N THR A 287 9.92 26.34 -6.77
CA THR A 287 10.41 24.96 -6.65
C THR A 287 9.39 24.05 -5.94
N ARG A 288 8.72 24.57 -4.90
CA ARG A 288 7.65 23.83 -4.20
C ARG A 288 6.48 23.52 -5.13
N GLN A 289 5.97 24.51 -5.88
CA GLN A 289 4.87 24.32 -6.83
C GLN A 289 5.24 23.30 -7.92
N VAL A 290 6.48 23.40 -8.46
CA VAL A 290 6.96 22.42 -9.46
C VAL A 290 6.97 21.01 -8.88
N VAL A 291 7.50 20.84 -7.67
CA VAL A 291 7.58 19.53 -7.02
C VAL A 291 6.19 18.99 -6.68
N ASP A 292 5.32 19.82 -6.10
CA ASP A 292 3.93 19.41 -5.80
C ASP A 292 3.19 19.00 -7.08
N THR A 293 3.38 19.74 -8.18
CA THR A 293 2.77 19.40 -9.47
C THR A 293 3.34 18.10 -10.05
N LEU A 294 4.66 17.88 -9.95
CA LEU A 294 5.27 16.64 -10.44
C LEU A 294 4.85 15.42 -9.60
N LEU A 295 4.78 15.57 -8.29
CA LEU A 295 4.41 14.47 -7.39
C LEU A 295 2.92 14.12 -7.48
N PHE A 296 2.05 15.13 -7.49
CA PHE A 296 0.60 14.93 -7.45
C PHE A 296 -0.05 14.96 -8.83
N GLY A 297 0.46 15.77 -9.78
CA GLY A 297 -0.07 15.82 -11.15
C GLY A 297 0.31 14.62 -11.99
N ALA A 298 1.53 14.09 -11.84
CA ALA A 298 1.89 12.81 -12.45
C ALA A 298 1.12 11.64 -11.81
N GLY A 299 0.86 11.72 -10.50
CA GLY A 299 0.05 10.76 -9.76
C GLY A 299 -1.36 10.60 -10.34
N ALA A 300 -2.02 11.69 -10.74
CA ALA A 300 -3.35 11.66 -11.34
C ALA A 300 -3.40 10.83 -12.62
N ARG A 301 -2.41 10.96 -13.51
CA ARG A 301 -2.32 10.13 -14.72
C ARG A 301 -2.05 8.66 -14.42
N ILE A 302 -1.19 8.38 -13.44
CA ILE A 302 -0.91 7.02 -12.99
C ILE A 302 -2.20 6.39 -12.43
N THR A 303 -2.98 7.15 -11.65
CA THR A 303 -4.26 6.72 -11.10
C THR A 303 -5.24 6.34 -12.21
N GLN A 304 -5.42 7.17 -13.24
CA GLN A 304 -6.30 6.86 -14.37
C GLN A 304 -5.86 5.59 -15.10
N THR A 305 -4.57 5.48 -15.41
CA THR A 305 -4.01 4.27 -16.04
C THR A 305 -4.23 3.02 -15.19
N THR A 306 -4.09 3.13 -13.87
CA THR A 306 -4.33 2.01 -12.95
C THR A 306 -5.80 1.60 -12.94
N LEU A 307 -6.74 2.55 -12.99
CA LEU A 307 -8.18 2.25 -13.07
C LEU A 307 -8.57 1.58 -14.41
N GLU A 308 -7.97 2.01 -15.53
CA GLU A 308 -8.16 1.36 -16.82
C GLU A 308 -7.61 -0.07 -16.81
N MET A 309 -6.39 -0.28 -16.30
CA MET A 309 -5.82 -1.61 -16.12
C MET A 309 -6.70 -2.50 -15.24
N MET A 310 -7.25 -1.95 -14.17
CA MET A 310 -8.18 -2.69 -13.31
C MET A 310 -9.43 -3.15 -14.07
N ARG A 311 -10.03 -2.28 -14.90
CA ARG A 311 -11.19 -2.64 -15.72
C ARG A 311 -10.88 -3.78 -16.67
N ASP A 312 -9.74 -3.70 -17.37
CA ASP A 312 -9.32 -4.74 -18.31
C ASP A 312 -9.03 -6.07 -17.61
N ASP A 313 -8.35 -6.04 -16.46
CA ASP A 313 -8.07 -7.21 -15.66
C ASP A 313 -9.35 -7.84 -15.12
N MET A 314 -10.30 -7.05 -14.62
CA MET A 314 -11.60 -7.53 -14.17
C MET A 314 -12.41 -8.18 -15.31
N GLN A 315 -12.38 -7.61 -16.51
CA GLN A 315 -13.04 -8.21 -17.68
C GLN A 315 -12.41 -9.55 -18.07
N ARG A 316 -11.08 -9.64 -18.01
CA ARG A 316 -10.35 -10.88 -18.28
C ARG A 316 -10.69 -11.96 -17.26
N TRP A 317 -10.68 -11.63 -15.97
CA TRP A 317 -11.02 -12.57 -14.90
C TRP A 317 -12.48 -13.03 -14.96
N ARG A 318 -13.40 -12.14 -15.32
CA ARG A 318 -14.80 -12.52 -15.58
C ARG A 318 -14.89 -13.60 -16.65
N ARG A 319 -14.14 -13.47 -17.75
CA ARG A 319 -14.08 -14.48 -18.82
C ARG A 319 -13.46 -15.79 -18.29
N GLU A 320 -12.33 -15.71 -17.60
CA GLU A 320 -11.68 -16.90 -17.02
C GLU A 320 -12.62 -17.68 -16.09
N VAL A 321 -13.34 -16.99 -15.22
CA VAL A 321 -14.30 -17.61 -14.29
C VAL A 321 -15.49 -18.20 -15.05
N ALA A 322 -16.00 -17.52 -16.07
CA ALA A 322 -17.11 -18.00 -16.88
C ALA A 322 -16.73 -19.26 -17.69
N GLU A 323 -15.55 -19.26 -18.33
CA GLU A 323 -15.02 -20.42 -19.06
C GLU A 323 -14.85 -21.63 -18.14
N ARG A 324 -14.29 -21.45 -16.95
CA ARG A 324 -14.15 -22.53 -15.97
C ARG A 324 -15.47 -23.08 -15.46
N ARG A 325 -16.56 -22.30 -15.50
CA ARG A 325 -17.92 -22.71 -15.13
C ARG A 325 -18.72 -23.28 -16.28
N GLY A 326 -18.17 -23.33 -17.50
CA GLY A 326 -18.88 -23.75 -18.70
C GLY A 326 -20.03 -22.81 -19.09
N MET A 327 -19.98 -21.53 -18.67
CA MET A 327 -21.03 -20.56 -18.98
C MET A 327 -20.87 -20.05 -20.42
N PRO A 328 -21.95 -20.00 -21.22
CA PRO A 328 -21.87 -19.45 -22.56
C PRO A 328 -21.54 -17.96 -22.55
N GLY A 329 -20.72 -17.51 -23.50
CA GLY A 329 -20.18 -16.13 -23.58
C GLY A 329 -21.21 -15.01 -23.52
N SER A 330 -22.47 -15.27 -23.88
CA SER A 330 -23.59 -14.33 -23.79
C SER A 330 -24.05 -13.97 -22.35
N GLN A 331 -23.62 -14.72 -21.35
CA GLN A 331 -23.96 -14.47 -19.94
C GLN A 331 -22.85 -13.71 -19.17
N ILE A 332 -21.75 -13.38 -19.83
CA ILE A 332 -20.59 -12.72 -19.23
C ILE A 332 -20.78 -11.21 -19.01
N GLY A 333 -21.85 -10.64 -19.50
CA GLY A 333 -22.11 -9.19 -19.56
C GLY A 333 -23.18 -8.64 -18.59
N ARG A 334 -23.70 -9.45 -17.64
CA ARG A 334 -24.69 -8.97 -16.67
C ARG A 334 -24.19 -9.00 -15.25
#